data_4fb4b64a888e13034f0de4d5a216a788
#
_entry.id   4fb4b64a888e13034f0de4d5a216a788
#
_cell.length_a   1.000
_cell.length_b   1.000
_cell.length_c   1.000
_cell.angle_alpha   90.00
_cell.angle_beta   90.00
_cell.angle_gamma   90.00
#
_symmetry.space_group_name_H-M   'P 1'
#
loop_
_entity.id
_entity.type
_entity.pdbx_description
1 polymer ?
#
loop_
_entity_poly.entity_id
_entity_poly.type
_entity_poly.pdbx_seq_one_letter_code
_entity_poly.pdbx_strand_id
1 'polypeptide(L)'
;MGSARHPGIDEQHLQRLLDCDQRLATIGRRIRVLKVIGWPPALEDRFLDEWRAGRVELPTPPTRPQALDAESEGLEELMRVLDRGHPLGNWLYKTAWSYLVAARMLAHVGDPEFTACSTLLYGRPDHRYRSQEMTNLDGALEMLAITDRVIDPRRLAPIPYDIPADVFAEQLRARIADVFHDAGVEVVLDPELSSKAAAASKRIALRSTAMFSERDLEQLVEHEAFIHTLTSLNGRHQPYFRTLGLGAPRTTRTQEGLATFSEIITGAIDIARLRRLALRVVMLKRALDGADFIDVFKGFLEGGQSEVESFRSAARIFRGGDVRGSVCFTKDA
;
A
#
# COMPACT_ATOMS: atom_id res chain seq x y z
N MET A 1 9.55 -40.26 1.70
CA MET A 1 9.47 -38.91 2.28
C MET A 1 8.57 -38.99 3.51
N GLY A 2 9.18 -38.98 4.70
CA GLY A 2 8.45 -39.17 5.95
C GLY A 2 7.64 -37.94 6.29
N SER A 3 6.34 -38.15 6.55
CA SER A 3 5.41 -37.17 7.10
C SER A 3 5.98 -36.64 8.42
N ALA A 4 6.44 -35.39 8.42
CA ALA A 4 6.76 -34.68 9.66
C ALA A 4 5.46 -34.49 10.44
N ARG A 5 5.20 -35.32 11.41
CA ARG A 5 4.06 -35.20 12.34
C ARG A 5 4.35 -33.98 13.23
N HIS A 6 3.59 -32.91 13.04
CA HIS A 6 3.54 -31.82 14.02
C HIS A 6 2.83 -32.33 15.28
N PRO A 7 3.50 -32.35 16.44
CA PRO A 7 2.87 -32.75 17.69
C PRO A 7 1.78 -31.74 18.05
N GLY A 8 0.50 -32.14 17.99
CA GLY A 8 -0.62 -31.34 18.48
C GLY A 8 -1.77 -31.03 17.53
N ILE A 9 -1.69 -31.40 16.25
CA ILE A 9 -2.83 -31.25 15.32
C ILE A 9 -3.21 -32.64 14.80
N ASP A 10 -4.45 -33.02 15.00
CA ASP A 10 -5.06 -34.18 14.36
C ASP A 10 -5.20 -33.96 12.86
N GLU A 11 -5.04 -35.00 12.06
CA GLU A 11 -5.01 -34.92 10.58
C GLU A 11 -6.33 -34.37 10.01
N GLN A 12 -7.47 -34.70 10.61
CA GLN A 12 -8.77 -34.14 10.22
C GLN A 12 -8.88 -32.64 10.50
N HIS A 13 -8.33 -32.21 11.63
CA HIS A 13 -8.31 -30.78 11.97
C HIS A 13 -7.41 -29.99 11.02
N LEU A 14 -6.22 -30.54 10.71
CA LEU A 14 -5.32 -29.93 9.72
C LEU A 14 -6.00 -29.81 8.35
N GLN A 15 -6.64 -30.87 7.87
CA GLN A 15 -7.34 -30.85 6.57
C GLN A 15 -8.44 -29.77 6.54
N ARG A 16 -9.23 -29.63 7.60
CA ARG A 16 -10.23 -28.55 7.71
C ARG A 16 -9.62 -27.16 7.62
N LEU A 17 -8.48 -26.93 8.27
CA LEU A 17 -7.77 -25.66 8.20
C LEU A 17 -7.24 -25.37 6.78
N LEU A 18 -6.73 -26.39 6.08
CA LEU A 18 -6.28 -26.28 4.69
C LEU A 18 -7.42 -25.95 3.72
N ASP A 19 -8.58 -26.57 3.91
CA ASP A 19 -9.77 -26.29 3.10
C ASP A 19 -10.25 -24.84 3.34
N CYS A 20 -10.25 -24.38 4.60
CA CYS A 20 -10.55 -22.99 4.93
C CYS A 20 -9.55 -22.02 4.32
N ASP A 21 -8.25 -22.31 4.37
CA ASP A 21 -7.19 -21.52 3.76
C ASP A 21 -7.38 -21.39 2.24
N GLN A 22 -7.67 -22.48 1.57
CA GLN A 22 -7.89 -22.48 0.12
C GLN A 22 -9.11 -21.65 -0.28
N ARG A 23 -10.23 -21.78 0.46
CA ARG A 23 -11.44 -20.95 0.25
C ARG A 23 -11.11 -19.47 0.49
N LEU A 24 -10.44 -19.16 1.61
CA LEU A 24 -10.02 -17.80 1.95
C LEU A 24 -9.12 -17.18 0.87
N ALA A 25 -8.13 -17.93 0.39
CA ALA A 25 -7.25 -17.47 -0.69
C ALA A 25 -8.03 -17.19 -1.98
N THR A 26 -9.04 -18.00 -2.29
CA THR A 26 -9.89 -17.82 -3.48
C THR A 26 -10.72 -16.54 -3.39
N ILE A 27 -11.37 -16.31 -2.26
CA ILE A 27 -12.18 -15.11 -2.01
C ILE A 27 -11.28 -13.86 -1.97
N GLY A 28 -10.19 -13.91 -1.21
CA GLY A 28 -9.29 -12.76 -1.02
C GLY A 28 -8.70 -12.22 -2.32
N ARG A 29 -8.44 -13.07 -3.32
CA ARG A 29 -7.95 -12.63 -4.64
C ARG A 29 -8.94 -11.77 -5.42
N ARG A 30 -10.24 -11.83 -5.10
CA ARG A 30 -11.30 -11.03 -5.75
C ARG A 30 -11.42 -9.65 -5.12
N ILE A 31 -10.99 -9.46 -3.88
CA ILE A 31 -11.07 -8.19 -3.14
C ILE A 31 -9.82 -7.36 -3.42
N ARG A 32 -9.87 -6.53 -4.47
CA ARG A 32 -8.72 -5.77 -4.99
C ARG A 32 -8.85 -4.28 -4.66
N VAL A 33 -8.58 -3.90 -3.41
CA VAL A 33 -8.78 -2.53 -2.90
C VAL A 33 -8.19 -1.47 -3.85
N LEU A 34 -6.90 -1.49 -4.11
CA LEU A 34 -6.22 -0.45 -4.89
C LEU A 34 -6.70 -0.36 -6.34
N LYS A 35 -7.17 -1.47 -6.92
CA LYS A 35 -7.73 -1.47 -8.28
C LYS A 35 -9.08 -0.76 -8.35
N VAL A 36 -9.90 -0.95 -7.32
CA VAL A 36 -11.27 -0.38 -7.26
C VAL A 36 -11.23 1.12 -7.02
N ILE A 37 -10.38 1.57 -6.07
CA ILE A 37 -10.32 2.98 -5.69
C ILE A 37 -9.28 3.79 -6.49
N GLY A 38 -8.58 3.18 -7.44
CA GLY A 38 -7.60 3.85 -8.29
C GLY A 38 -8.21 4.96 -9.14
N TRP A 39 -7.49 6.06 -9.28
CA TRP A 39 -7.88 7.16 -10.17
C TRP A 39 -7.28 6.97 -11.56
N PRO A 40 -8.02 7.30 -12.63
CA PRO A 40 -7.49 7.21 -13.99
C PRO A 40 -6.40 8.26 -14.23
N PRO A 41 -5.33 7.94 -15.00
CA PRO A 41 -4.23 8.89 -15.30
C PRO A 41 -4.72 10.22 -15.91
N ALA A 42 -5.72 10.20 -16.76
CA ALA A 42 -6.30 11.39 -17.39
C ALA A 42 -6.87 12.41 -16.36
N LEU A 43 -7.16 12.00 -15.13
CA LEU A 43 -7.59 12.92 -14.08
C LEU A 43 -6.40 13.77 -13.56
N GLU A 44 -5.20 13.16 -13.47
CA GLU A 44 -3.97 13.86 -13.12
C GLU A 44 -3.67 14.93 -14.17
N ASP A 45 -3.65 14.55 -15.46
CA ASP A 45 -3.33 15.45 -16.56
C ASP A 45 -4.29 16.64 -16.59
N ARG A 46 -5.61 16.38 -16.56
CA ARG A 46 -6.62 17.45 -16.55
C ARG A 46 -6.47 18.38 -15.35
N PHE A 47 -6.29 17.87 -14.15
CA PHE A 47 -6.14 18.70 -12.95
C PHE A 47 -4.91 19.59 -13.05
N LEU A 48 -3.77 19.05 -13.49
CA LEU A 48 -2.53 19.81 -13.61
C LEU A 48 -2.61 20.88 -14.69
N ASP A 49 -3.29 20.62 -15.81
CA ASP A 49 -3.51 21.61 -16.86
C ASP A 49 -4.41 22.78 -16.38
N GLU A 50 -5.48 22.44 -15.66
CA GLU A 50 -6.37 23.45 -15.05
C GLU A 50 -5.64 24.29 -13.98
N TRP A 51 -4.87 23.62 -13.12
CA TRP A 51 -4.03 24.26 -12.12
C TRP A 51 -3.05 25.28 -12.72
N ARG A 52 -2.31 24.87 -13.76
CA ARG A 52 -1.35 25.75 -14.48
C ARG A 52 -2.03 26.90 -15.22
N ALA A 53 -3.27 26.71 -15.63
CA ALA A 53 -4.10 27.76 -16.21
C ALA A 53 -4.76 28.69 -15.18
N GLY A 54 -4.43 28.53 -13.87
CA GLY A 54 -5.00 29.33 -12.79
C GLY A 54 -6.44 28.98 -12.39
N ARG A 55 -6.99 27.89 -12.91
CA ARG A 55 -8.32 27.37 -12.53
C ARG A 55 -8.14 26.36 -11.40
N VAL A 56 -8.56 26.73 -10.21
CA VAL A 56 -8.40 25.91 -9.01
C VAL A 56 -9.75 25.26 -8.68
N GLU A 57 -9.98 24.06 -9.15
CA GLU A 57 -11.21 23.29 -8.93
C GLU A 57 -10.88 21.92 -8.32
N LEU A 58 -11.81 21.42 -7.49
CA LEU A 58 -11.68 20.07 -6.95
C LEU A 58 -11.75 19.03 -8.06
N PRO A 59 -10.85 18.03 -8.07
CA PRO A 59 -10.94 16.96 -9.05
C PRO A 59 -12.23 16.16 -8.85
N THR A 60 -12.75 15.59 -9.94
CA THR A 60 -13.94 14.73 -9.90
C THR A 60 -13.55 13.28 -10.20
N PRO A 61 -13.07 12.53 -9.18
CA PRO A 61 -12.70 11.13 -9.35
C PRO A 61 -13.96 10.27 -9.55
N PRO A 62 -13.83 9.12 -10.22
CA PRO A 62 -14.93 8.17 -10.31
C PRO A 62 -15.18 7.57 -8.93
N THR A 63 -16.37 7.83 -8.35
CA THR A 63 -16.83 7.21 -7.12
C THR A 63 -17.68 6.00 -7.49
N ARG A 64 -17.14 4.78 -7.32
CA ARG A 64 -17.81 3.54 -7.71
C ARG A 64 -17.77 2.55 -6.56
N PRO A 65 -18.80 2.54 -5.68
CA PRO A 65 -18.96 1.47 -4.71
C PRO A 65 -19.01 0.10 -5.41
N GLN A 66 -18.34 -0.88 -4.83
CA GLN A 66 -18.36 -2.25 -5.33
C GLN A 66 -19.05 -3.15 -4.31
N ALA A 67 -20.22 -3.66 -4.65
CA ALA A 67 -20.86 -4.71 -3.87
C ALA A 67 -20.08 -6.02 -4.01
N LEU A 68 -19.77 -6.64 -2.89
CA LEU A 68 -19.02 -7.90 -2.77
C LEU A 68 -19.78 -8.85 -1.82
N ASP A 69 -21.10 -8.99 -2.05
CA ASP A 69 -22.00 -9.71 -1.15
C ASP A 69 -21.62 -11.18 -1.04
N ALA A 70 -21.37 -11.84 -2.16
CA ALA A 70 -20.98 -13.26 -2.18
C ALA A 70 -19.62 -13.51 -1.50
N GLU A 71 -18.66 -12.59 -1.68
CA GLU A 71 -17.36 -12.63 -1.00
C GLU A 71 -17.54 -12.41 0.50
N SER A 72 -18.39 -11.47 0.91
CA SER A 72 -18.67 -11.18 2.32
C SER A 72 -19.36 -12.34 3.01
N GLU A 73 -20.40 -12.93 2.41
CA GLU A 73 -21.08 -14.12 2.92
C GLU A 73 -20.12 -15.30 3.08
N GLY A 74 -19.28 -15.56 2.07
CA GLY A 74 -18.28 -16.63 2.11
C GLY A 74 -17.22 -16.43 3.21
N LEU A 75 -16.82 -15.17 3.49
CA LEU A 75 -15.90 -14.85 4.59
C LEU A 75 -16.57 -15.00 5.95
N GLU A 76 -17.83 -14.62 6.10
CA GLU A 76 -18.60 -14.80 7.34
C GLU A 76 -18.82 -16.27 7.66
N GLU A 77 -19.11 -17.12 6.64
CA GLU A 77 -19.19 -18.57 6.81
C GLU A 77 -17.86 -19.15 7.30
N LEU A 78 -16.74 -18.77 6.66
CA LEU A 78 -15.41 -19.19 7.11
C LEU A 78 -15.13 -18.79 8.55
N MET A 79 -15.47 -17.56 8.93
CA MET A 79 -15.26 -17.07 10.29
C MET A 79 -16.08 -17.82 11.34
N ARG A 80 -17.26 -18.33 10.99
CA ARG A 80 -18.10 -19.13 11.89
C ARG A 80 -17.52 -20.51 12.20
N VAL A 81 -16.82 -21.13 11.25
CA VAL A 81 -16.29 -22.49 11.40
C VAL A 81 -14.86 -22.57 11.91
N LEU A 82 -14.13 -21.43 11.92
CA LEU A 82 -12.73 -21.35 12.35
C LEU A 82 -12.62 -21.35 13.89
N ASP A 83 -11.85 -22.30 14.44
CA ASP A 83 -11.53 -22.34 15.85
C ASP A 83 -10.54 -21.21 16.23
N ARG A 84 -11.02 -20.23 16.96
CA ARG A 84 -10.21 -19.10 17.44
C ARG A 84 -9.30 -19.46 18.62
N GLY A 85 -9.54 -20.57 19.28
CA GLY A 85 -8.67 -21.09 20.34
C GLY A 85 -7.38 -21.70 19.79
N HIS A 86 -7.42 -22.19 18.55
CA HIS A 86 -6.25 -22.73 17.87
C HIS A 86 -5.44 -21.60 17.17
N PRO A 87 -4.10 -21.54 17.30
CA PRO A 87 -3.28 -20.45 16.72
C PRO A 87 -3.49 -20.26 15.22
N LEU A 88 -3.50 -21.35 14.43
CA LEU A 88 -3.73 -21.29 12.98
C LEU A 88 -5.18 -20.91 12.64
N GLY A 89 -6.16 -21.43 13.38
CA GLY A 89 -7.57 -21.04 13.23
C GLY A 89 -7.79 -19.56 13.51
N ASN A 90 -7.18 -19.02 14.57
CA ASN A 90 -7.25 -17.61 14.90
C ASN A 90 -6.53 -16.73 13.84
N TRP A 91 -5.41 -17.23 13.28
CA TRP A 91 -4.70 -16.52 12.20
C TRP A 91 -5.55 -16.45 10.93
N LEU A 92 -6.18 -17.54 10.50
CA LEU A 92 -7.12 -17.56 9.37
C LEU A 92 -8.35 -16.68 9.63
N TYR A 93 -8.92 -16.74 10.85
CA TYR A 93 -10.04 -15.89 11.26
C TYR A 93 -9.71 -14.40 11.11
N LYS A 94 -8.59 -13.94 11.65
CA LYS A 94 -8.15 -12.55 11.54
C LYS A 94 -7.88 -12.13 10.09
N THR A 95 -7.40 -13.06 9.27
CA THR A 95 -7.17 -12.81 7.85
C THR A 95 -8.50 -12.67 7.10
N ALA A 96 -9.46 -13.59 7.34
CA ALA A 96 -10.81 -13.50 6.77
C ALA A 96 -11.53 -12.21 7.21
N TRP A 97 -11.46 -11.87 8.50
CA TRP A 97 -11.99 -10.62 9.02
C TRP A 97 -11.43 -9.38 8.29
N SER A 98 -10.14 -9.35 8.03
CA SER A 98 -9.55 -8.20 7.33
C SER A 98 -10.02 -8.07 5.88
N TYR A 99 -10.28 -9.18 5.19
CA TYR A 99 -10.89 -9.15 3.87
C TYR A 99 -12.37 -8.73 3.92
N LEU A 100 -13.11 -9.17 4.94
CA LEU A 100 -14.52 -8.75 5.14
C LEU A 100 -14.60 -7.24 5.36
N VAL A 101 -13.73 -6.68 6.21
CA VAL A 101 -13.66 -5.22 6.41
C VAL A 101 -13.26 -4.51 5.11
N ALA A 102 -12.35 -5.07 4.33
CA ALA A 102 -11.98 -4.49 3.02
C ALA A 102 -13.14 -4.55 2.01
N ALA A 103 -13.91 -5.63 1.97
CA ALA A 103 -15.12 -5.72 1.14
C ALA A 103 -16.15 -4.66 1.53
N ARG A 104 -16.43 -4.52 2.84
CA ARG A 104 -17.31 -3.48 3.38
C ARG A 104 -16.79 -2.07 3.04
N MET A 105 -15.50 -1.82 3.16
CA MET A 105 -14.87 -0.55 2.76
C MET A 105 -15.17 -0.23 1.29
N LEU A 106 -15.02 -1.20 0.39
CA LEU A 106 -15.27 -1.01 -1.05
C LEU A 106 -16.75 -0.80 -1.39
N ALA A 107 -17.67 -1.33 -0.58
CA ALA A 107 -19.10 -1.05 -0.73
C ALA A 107 -19.49 0.38 -0.32
N HIS A 108 -18.65 1.06 0.47
CA HIS A 108 -18.88 2.39 1.01
C HIS A 108 -17.94 3.47 0.45
N VAL A 109 -17.46 3.30 -0.79
CA VAL A 109 -16.63 4.31 -1.47
C VAL A 109 -17.37 5.65 -1.53
N GLY A 110 -16.72 6.72 -1.05
CA GLY A 110 -17.29 8.07 -0.97
C GLY A 110 -18.11 8.38 0.30
N ASP A 111 -18.26 7.42 1.18
CA ASP A 111 -19.08 7.47 2.39
C ASP A 111 -18.19 7.46 3.67
N PRO A 112 -18.58 8.07 4.80
CA PRO A 112 -17.82 8.02 6.06
C PRO A 112 -17.45 6.61 6.53
N GLU A 113 -18.28 5.59 6.25
CA GLU A 113 -18.00 4.21 6.57
C GLU A 113 -16.73 3.68 5.85
N PHE A 114 -16.39 4.21 4.67
CA PHE A 114 -15.14 3.93 4.00
C PHE A 114 -13.93 4.24 4.89
N THR A 115 -13.92 5.43 5.51
CA THR A 115 -12.84 5.84 6.43
C THR A 115 -12.84 5.02 7.71
N ALA A 116 -14.02 4.69 8.25
CA ALA A 116 -14.14 3.83 9.42
C ALA A 116 -13.51 2.45 9.17
N CYS A 117 -13.86 1.80 8.07
CA CYS A 117 -13.27 0.52 7.66
C CYS A 117 -11.76 0.64 7.35
N SER A 118 -11.36 1.71 6.67
CA SER A 118 -9.94 1.98 6.38
C SER A 118 -9.13 2.12 7.67
N THR A 119 -9.67 2.84 8.66
CA THR A 119 -9.05 3.01 9.98
C THR A 119 -8.91 1.69 10.73
N LEU A 120 -9.90 0.81 10.65
CA LEU A 120 -9.81 -0.54 11.25
C LEU A 120 -8.68 -1.37 10.66
N LEU A 121 -8.40 -1.23 9.34
CA LEU A 121 -7.38 -1.98 8.63
C LEU A 121 -5.98 -1.38 8.79
N TYR A 122 -5.88 -0.07 8.66
CA TYR A 122 -4.60 0.62 8.48
C TYR A 122 -4.23 1.56 9.65
N GLY A 123 -5.17 1.90 10.49
CA GLY A 123 -4.97 2.82 11.62
C GLY A 123 -5.24 4.28 11.26
N ARG A 124 -4.85 5.18 12.18
CA ARG A 124 -4.90 6.65 12.04
C ARG A 124 -3.56 7.25 12.43
N PRO A 125 -3.16 8.38 11.86
CA PRO A 125 -1.93 9.07 12.21
C PRO A 125 -1.82 9.44 13.69
N ASP A 126 -2.94 9.85 14.29
CA ASP A 126 -3.09 10.31 15.67
C ASP A 126 -3.43 9.20 16.67
N HIS A 127 -3.41 7.92 16.24
CA HIS A 127 -3.68 6.80 17.13
C HIS A 127 -2.41 6.40 17.92
N ARG A 128 -2.56 6.26 19.23
CA ARG A 128 -1.49 5.82 20.13
C ARG A 128 -1.50 4.30 20.26
N TYR A 129 -0.41 3.64 19.92
CA TYR A 129 -0.26 2.19 20.12
C TYR A 129 0.13 1.88 21.57
N ARG A 130 -0.33 0.73 22.09
CA ARG A 130 -0.12 0.33 23.50
C ARG A 130 1.34 0.29 23.95
N SER A 131 2.27 0.10 23.01
CA SER A 131 3.72 0.00 23.27
C SER A 131 4.49 1.28 22.95
N GLN A 132 3.81 2.36 22.56
CA GLN A 132 4.47 3.59 22.11
C GLN A 132 3.93 4.80 22.87
N GLU A 133 4.83 5.67 23.29
CA GLU A 133 4.48 6.96 23.90
C GLU A 133 4.03 7.99 22.84
N MET A 134 4.58 7.90 21.63
CA MET A 134 4.33 8.79 20.50
C MET A 134 3.34 8.18 19.50
N THR A 135 2.57 9.03 18.83
CA THR A 135 1.77 8.67 17.66
C THR A 135 2.64 8.69 16.39
N ASN A 136 2.16 8.10 15.28
CA ASN A 136 2.83 8.27 13.98
C ASN A 136 2.87 9.73 13.55
N LEU A 137 1.86 10.53 13.92
CA LEU A 137 1.82 11.96 13.66
C LEU A 137 2.95 12.70 14.41
N ASP A 138 3.16 12.39 15.69
CA ASP A 138 4.24 12.99 16.47
C ASP A 138 5.60 12.68 15.83
N GLY A 139 5.84 11.43 15.48
CA GLY A 139 7.08 11.01 14.80
C GLY A 139 7.26 11.68 13.42
N ALA A 140 6.17 11.86 12.66
CA ALA A 140 6.22 12.54 11.37
C ALA A 140 6.54 14.04 11.53
N LEU A 141 5.95 14.71 12.51
CA LEU A 141 6.24 16.12 12.81
C LEU A 141 7.69 16.30 13.27
N GLU A 142 8.20 15.42 14.12
CA GLU A 142 9.60 15.43 14.55
C GLU A 142 10.55 15.21 13.36
N MET A 143 10.25 14.24 12.48
CA MET A 143 11.04 13.99 11.27
C MET A 143 11.06 15.21 10.35
N LEU A 144 9.93 15.89 10.15
CA LEU A 144 9.89 17.12 9.36
C LEU A 144 10.75 18.22 10.01
N ALA A 145 10.65 18.40 11.33
CA ALA A 145 11.45 19.38 12.05
C ALA A 145 12.97 19.10 11.96
N ILE A 146 13.38 17.82 12.01
CA ILE A 146 14.79 17.41 11.85
C ILE A 146 15.23 17.69 10.40
N THR A 147 14.45 17.29 9.42
CA THR A 147 14.81 17.48 8.00
C THR A 147 14.87 18.95 7.60
N ASP A 148 14.01 19.80 8.16
CA ASP A 148 14.01 21.25 7.92
C ASP A 148 15.27 21.95 8.46
N ARG A 149 15.90 21.39 9.51
CA ARG A 149 17.18 21.91 10.04
C ARG A 149 18.36 21.54 9.15
N VAL A 150 18.29 20.41 8.46
CA VAL A 150 19.39 19.87 7.64
C VAL A 150 19.28 20.37 6.20
N ILE A 151 18.07 20.52 5.68
CA ILE A 151 17.81 20.88 4.30
C ILE A 151 16.72 21.95 4.25
N ASP A 152 17.01 23.07 3.60
CA ASP A 152 15.96 23.99 3.15
C ASP A 152 15.16 23.29 2.02
N PRO A 153 13.87 22.96 2.19
CA PRO A 153 13.07 22.28 1.17
C PRO A 153 13.03 23.03 -0.16
N ARG A 154 13.18 24.35 -0.12
CA ARG A 154 13.20 25.23 -1.30
C ARG A 154 14.52 25.15 -2.07
N ARG A 155 15.56 24.58 -1.47
CA ARG A 155 16.90 24.42 -2.04
C ARG A 155 17.24 22.98 -2.38
N LEU A 156 16.30 22.03 -2.15
CA LEU A 156 16.47 20.66 -2.65
C LEU A 156 16.61 20.72 -4.17
N ALA A 157 17.77 20.33 -4.66
CA ALA A 157 17.96 20.18 -6.09
C ALA A 157 16.89 19.19 -6.61
N PRO A 158 16.21 19.49 -7.71
CA PRO A 158 15.27 18.55 -8.31
C PRO A 158 15.98 17.23 -8.55
N ILE A 159 15.36 16.12 -8.10
CA ILE A 159 15.86 14.80 -8.44
C ILE A 159 15.72 14.66 -9.96
N PRO A 160 16.80 14.38 -10.70
CA PRO A 160 16.69 14.16 -12.14
C PRO A 160 15.93 12.87 -12.37
N TYR A 161 14.69 12.98 -12.83
CA TYR A 161 13.87 11.86 -13.32
C TYR A 161 14.05 11.79 -14.84
N ASP A 162 15.14 11.21 -15.30
CA ASP A 162 15.61 11.19 -16.68
C ASP A 162 15.74 9.78 -17.26
N ILE A 163 15.52 8.73 -16.46
CA ILE A 163 15.59 7.34 -16.89
C ILE A 163 14.20 6.87 -17.33
N PRO A 164 13.97 6.56 -18.62
CA PRO A 164 12.72 5.99 -19.10
C PRO A 164 12.43 4.61 -18.47
N ALA A 165 11.15 4.25 -18.38
CA ALA A 165 10.72 3.02 -17.71
C ALA A 165 11.27 1.74 -18.32
N ASP A 166 11.48 1.68 -19.64
CA ASP A 166 12.07 0.55 -20.34
C ASP A 166 13.55 0.36 -19.97
N VAL A 167 14.33 1.44 -20.01
CA VAL A 167 15.74 1.43 -19.59
C VAL A 167 15.86 1.04 -18.12
N PHE A 168 15.02 1.62 -17.28
CA PHE A 168 14.98 1.29 -15.86
C PHE A 168 14.60 -0.17 -15.59
N ALA A 169 13.67 -0.73 -16.38
CA ALA A 169 13.30 -2.14 -16.29
C ALA A 169 14.48 -3.08 -16.55
N GLU A 170 15.35 -2.77 -17.51
CA GLU A 170 16.56 -3.55 -17.77
C GLU A 170 17.53 -3.49 -16.58
N GLN A 171 17.75 -2.30 -16.03
CA GLN A 171 18.60 -2.12 -14.84
C GLN A 171 18.05 -2.91 -13.65
N LEU A 172 16.72 -2.86 -13.41
CA LEU A 172 16.08 -3.58 -12.32
C LEU A 172 16.18 -5.10 -12.53
N ARG A 173 15.97 -5.62 -13.76
CA ARG A 173 16.16 -7.04 -14.07
C ARG A 173 17.57 -7.50 -13.75
N ALA A 174 18.58 -6.76 -14.21
CA ALA A 174 19.97 -7.08 -13.93
C ALA A 174 20.26 -7.08 -12.42
N ARG A 175 19.71 -6.11 -11.67
CA ARG A 175 19.97 -5.94 -10.23
C ARG A 175 19.36 -7.04 -9.38
N ILE A 176 18.21 -7.59 -9.78
CA ILE A 176 17.52 -8.66 -9.04
C ILE A 176 17.85 -10.08 -9.53
N ALA A 177 18.60 -10.22 -10.64
CA ALA A 177 18.86 -11.50 -11.29
C ALA A 177 19.52 -12.52 -10.34
N ASP A 178 20.53 -12.11 -9.57
CA ASP A 178 21.26 -12.99 -8.66
C ASP A 178 20.40 -13.56 -7.52
N VAL A 179 19.34 -12.84 -7.12
CA VAL A 179 18.45 -13.27 -6.04
C VAL A 179 17.28 -14.09 -6.56
N PHE A 180 16.78 -13.75 -7.73
CA PHE A 180 15.53 -14.32 -8.27
C PHE A 180 15.73 -15.22 -9.50
N HIS A 181 16.96 -15.58 -9.87
CA HIS A 181 17.29 -16.31 -11.10
C HIS A 181 16.42 -17.55 -11.35
N ASP A 182 16.11 -18.33 -10.30
CA ASP A 182 15.27 -19.54 -10.43
C ASP A 182 13.80 -19.31 -10.04
N ALA A 183 13.43 -18.12 -9.56
CA ALA A 183 12.11 -17.83 -9.05
C ALA A 183 11.10 -17.40 -10.12
N GLY A 184 11.58 -17.08 -11.34
CA GLY A 184 10.76 -16.63 -12.46
C GLY A 184 10.04 -15.30 -12.17
N VAL A 185 10.74 -14.35 -11.55
CA VAL A 185 10.22 -12.99 -11.32
C VAL A 185 10.43 -12.15 -12.57
N GLU A 186 9.35 -11.58 -13.08
CA GLU A 186 9.35 -10.74 -14.28
C GLU A 186 9.25 -9.26 -13.92
N VAL A 187 10.01 -8.40 -14.59
CA VAL A 187 9.82 -6.95 -14.57
C VAL A 187 9.05 -6.56 -15.83
N VAL A 188 7.87 -5.99 -15.67
CA VAL A 188 6.96 -5.65 -16.78
C VAL A 188 6.58 -4.18 -16.78
N LEU A 189 6.28 -3.63 -17.96
CA LEU A 189 5.74 -2.29 -18.13
C LEU A 189 4.21 -2.34 -18.16
N ASP A 190 3.55 -1.47 -17.39
CA ASP A 190 2.10 -1.41 -17.28
C ASP A 190 1.64 0.06 -17.40
N PRO A 191 0.93 0.44 -18.48
CA PRO A 191 0.47 1.82 -18.69
C PRO A 191 -0.64 2.23 -17.72
N GLU A 192 -1.40 1.27 -17.19
CA GLU A 192 -2.55 1.50 -16.30
C GLU A 192 -2.16 1.51 -14.82
N LEU A 193 -0.88 1.33 -14.51
CA LEU A 193 -0.43 1.30 -13.13
C LEU A 193 -0.55 2.69 -12.49
N SER A 194 -1.35 2.82 -11.43
CA SER A 194 -1.55 4.08 -10.71
C SER A 194 -0.35 4.51 -9.85
N SER A 195 0.47 3.55 -9.41
CA SER A 195 1.74 3.80 -8.71
C SER A 195 2.91 3.82 -9.71
N LYS A 196 4.09 4.28 -9.27
CA LYS A 196 5.33 4.27 -10.07
C LYS A 196 5.82 2.84 -10.30
N ALA A 197 5.73 2.01 -9.25
CA ALA A 197 5.99 0.58 -9.27
C ALA A 197 4.99 -0.15 -8.37
N ALA A 198 4.81 -1.46 -8.60
CA ALA A 198 4.04 -2.34 -7.73
C ALA A 198 4.54 -3.78 -7.86
N ALA A 199 4.72 -4.45 -6.71
CA ALA A 199 5.15 -5.83 -6.65
C ALA A 199 3.99 -6.82 -6.52
N ALA A 200 4.18 -7.96 -7.15
CA ALA A 200 3.42 -9.18 -6.93
C ALA A 200 4.40 -10.36 -6.85
N SER A 201 3.92 -11.55 -6.50
CA SER A 201 4.79 -12.69 -6.22
C SER A 201 5.75 -13.10 -7.34
N LYS A 202 5.41 -12.86 -8.59
CA LYS A 202 6.24 -13.20 -9.76
C LYS A 202 6.35 -12.04 -10.75
N ARG A 203 5.94 -10.86 -10.34
CA ARG A 203 5.90 -9.70 -11.22
C ARG A 203 6.17 -8.42 -10.46
N ILE A 204 7.13 -7.64 -10.93
CA ILE A 204 7.32 -6.26 -10.54
C ILE A 204 6.87 -5.41 -11.73
N ALA A 205 5.76 -4.68 -11.57
CA ALA A 205 5.24 -3.81 -12.59
C ALA A 205 5.79 -2.40 -12.43
N LEU A 206 6.25 -1.79 -13.50
CA LEU A 206 6.64 -0.40 -13.58
C LEU A 206 5.66 0.34 -14.48
N ARG A 207 5.23 1.54 -14.09
CA ARG A 207 4.38 2.35 -14.96
C ARG A 207 5.16 2.79 -16.19
N SER A 208 4.71 2.41 -17.38
CA SER A 208 5.41 2.63 -18.65
C SER A 208 5.65 4.12 -18.98
N THR A 209 4.78 5.01 -18.49
CA THR A 209 4.89 6.47 -18.67
C THR A 209 5.69 7.17 -17.57
N ALA A 210 6.21 6.42 -16.59
CA ALA A 210 7.00 7.02 -15.51
C ALA A 210 8.45 7.23 -15.95
N MET A 211 9.04 8.32 -15.45
CA MET A 211 10.48 8.55 -15.47
C MET A 211 11.05 8.19 -14.09
N PHE A 212 12.22 7.61 -14.08
CA PHE A 212 12.92 7.14 -12.89
C PHE A 212 14.22 7.93 -12.68
N SER A 213 14.77 7.83 -11.49
CA SER A 213 16.08 8.33 -11.13
C SER A 213 16.99 7.15 -10.76
N GLU A 214 18.31 7.36 -10.74
CA GLU A 214 19.26 6.35 -10.26
C GLU A 214 18.96 5.88 -8.84
N ARG A 215 18.44 6.79 -7.97
CA ARG A 215 18.07 6.47 -6.59
C ARG A 215 16.87 5.55 -6.49
N ASP A 216 15.98 5.59 -7.46
CA ASP A 216 14.81 4.69 -7.48
C ASP A 216 15.22 3.22 -7.59
N LEU A 217 16.41 2.92 -8.18
CA LEU A 217 16.82 1.54 -8.41
C LEU A 217 17.01 0.79 -7.09
N GLU A 218 17.90 1.25 -6.23
CA GLU A 218 18.15 0.60 -4.93
C GLU A 218 16.91 0.64 -4.05
N GLN A 219 16.17 1.75 -4.07
CA GLN A 219 14.93 1.88 -3.31
C GLN A 219 13.87 0.85 -3.74
N LEU A 220 13.66 0.65 -5.06
CA LEU A 220 12.68 -0.33 -5.55
C LEU A 220 13.16 -1.78 -5.37
N VAL A 221 14.47 -2.02 -5.43
CA VAL A 221 15.05 -3.33 -5.10
C VAL A 221 14.72 -3.68 -3.65
N GLU A 222 15.02 -2.79 -2.70
CA GLU A 222 14.78 -3.03 -1.28
C GLU A 222 13.29 -3.14 -0.95
N HIS A 223 12.47 -2.25 -1.48
CA HIS A 223 11.06 -2.16 -1.18
C HIS A 223 10.21 -3.24 -1.91
N GLU A 224 10.25 -3.20 -3.24
CA GLU A 224 9.35 -4.02 -4.07
C GLU A 224 9.88 -5.45 -4.25
N ALA A 225 11.19 -5.60 -4.50
CA ALA A 225 11.75 -6.91 -4.75
C ALA A 225 11.99 -7.68 -3.43
N PHE A 226 12.79 -7.14 -2.52
CA PHE A 226 13.23 -7.90 -1.35
C PHE A 226 12.18 -7.98 -0.23
N ILE A 227 11.28 -7.02 -0.12
CA ILE A 227 10.21 -7.14 0.88
C ILE A 227 8.95 -7.72 0.26
N HIS A 228 8.33 -7.07 -0.70
CA HIS A 228 7.02 -7.51 -1.17
C HIS A 228 7.07 -8.78 -2.01
N THR A 229 7.93 -8.83 -3.03
CA THR A 229 8.03 -10.01 -3.91
C THR A 229 8.57 -11.22 -3.15
N LEU A 230 9.67 -11.06 -2.40
CA LEU A 230 10.29 -12.17 -1.68
C LEU A 230 9.36 -12.72 -0.58
N THR A 231 8.67 -11.86 0.17
CA THR A 231 7.66 -12.31 1.15
C THR A 231 6.56 -13.15 0.48
N SER A 232 6.07 -12.68 -0.67
CA SER A 232 5.03 -13.40 -1.40
C SER A 232 5.52 -14.73 -1.97
N LEU A 233 6.75 -14.78 -2.49
CA LEU A 233 7.37 -16.02 -2.95
C LEU A 233 7.60 -17.01 -1.82
N ASN A 234 8.18 -16.57 -0.70
CA ASN A 234 8.38 -17.41 0.48
C ASN A 234 7.06 -17.99 1.00
N GLY A 235 6.00 -17.18 1.04
CA GLY A 235 4.67 -17.63 1.42
C GLY A 235 4.11 -18.69 0.45
N ARG A 236 4.37 -18.57 -0.84
CA ARG A 236 3.94 -19.55 -1.85
C ARG A 236 4.72 -20.86 -1.82
N HIS A 237 5.97 -20.82 -1.40
CA HIS A 237 6.80 -22.00 -1.23
C HIS A 237 6.45 -22.79 0.04
N GLN A 238 5.64 -22.21 0.94
CA GLN A 238 5.12 -22.97 2.09
C GLN A 238 4.18 -24.07 1.62
N PRO A 239 4.34 -25.33 2.12
CA PRO A 239 3.63 -26.47 1.56
C PRO A 239 2.14 -26.52 1.93
N TYR A 240 1.73 -25.79 2.98
CA TYR A 240 0.40 -25.95 3.57
C TYR A 240 -0.56 -24.79 3.26
N PHE A 241 -0.22 -23.57 3.61
CA PHE A 241 -1.15 -22.41 3.60
C PHE A 241 -0.91 -21.48 2.41
N ARG A 242 -1.90 -21.39 1.53
CA ARG A 242 -1.82 -20.53 0.30
C ARG A 242 -1.95 -19.04 0.61
N THR A 243 -2.64 -18.70 1.70
CA THR A 243 -2.81 -17.32 2.13
C THR A 243 -1.50 -16.68 2.62
N LEU A 244 -0.47 -17.46 2.95
CA LEU A 244 0.87 -16.96 3.27
C LEU A 244 1.54 -16.22 2.09
N GLY A 245 1.27 -16.66 0.87
CA GLY A 245 1.75 -15.98 -0.35
C GLY A 245 0.81 -14.89 -0.88
N LEU A 246 -0.27 -14.59 -0.15
CA LEU A 246 -1.27 -13.59 -0.52
C LEU A 246 -1.20 -12.41 0.46
N GLY A 247 -0.95 -11.21 -0.06
CA GLY A 247 -1.00 -10.00 0.76
C GLY A 247 -2.42 -9.78 1.30
N ALA A 248 -2.59 -9.80 2.62
CA ALA A 248 -3.87 -9.54 3.27
C ALA A 248 -3.96 -8.09 3.76
N PRO A 249 -5.16 -7.46 3.79
CA PRO A 249 -5.30 -6.08 4.26
C PRO A 249 -4.67 -5.85 5.65
N ARG A 250 -4.83 -6.81 6.58
CA ARG A 250 -4.25 -6.73 7.94
C ARG A 250 -2.72 -6.74 7.99
N THR A 251 -2.05 -7.27 6.97
CA THR A 251 -0.58 -7.37 6.93
C THR A 251 0.06 -6.20 6.20
N THR A 252 -0.73 -5.37 5.53
CA THR A 252 -0.23 -4.25 4.72
C THR A 252 0.67 -3.31 5.53
N ARG A 253 0.25 -2.90 6.73
CA ARG A 253 1.05 -2.03 7.60
C ARG A 253 2.42 -2.61 7.93
N THR A 254 2.46 -3.90 8.28
CA THR A 254 3.72 -4.60 8.57
C THR A 254 4.60 -4.67 7.32
N GLN A 255 4.02 -4.94 6.17
CA GLN A 255 4.75 -5.02 4.90
C GLN A 255 5.33 -3.65 4.49
N GLU A 256 4.54 -2.58 4.56
CA GLU A 256 5.02 -1.23 4.22
C GLU A 256 6.07 -0.74 5.25
N GLY A 257 5.85 -1.01 6.55
CA GLY A 257 6.82 -0.66 7.59
C GLY A 257 8.14 -1.42 7.44
N LEU A 258 8.09 -2.72 7.11
CA LEU A 258 9.27 -3.53 6.86
C LEU A 258 10.02 -3.06 5.60
N ALA A 259 9.30 -2.70 4.55
CA ALA A 259 9.88 -2.17 3.33
C ALA A 259 10.60 -0.83 3.58
N THR A 260 9.96 0.09 4.31
CA THR A 260 10.60 1.36 4.70
C THR A 260 11.81 1.12 5.62
N PHE A 261 11.71 0.16 6.55
CA PHE A 261 12.82 -0.21 7.42
C PHE A 261 14.00 -0.77 6.61
N SER A 262 13.75 -1.63 5.61
CA SER A 262 14.79 -2.14 4.71
C SER A 262 15.50 -0.99 3.99
N GLU A 263 14.76 -0.04 3.43
CA GLU A 263 15.34 1.15 2.79
C GLU A 263 16.25 1.94 3.76
N ILE A 264 15.86 2.04 5.05
CA ILE A 264 16.64 2.77 6.07
C ILE A 264 17.95 2.04 6.39
N ILE A 265 17.90 0.74 6.69
CA ILE A 265 19.09 0.00 7.15
C ILE A 265 20.09 -0.26 6.03
N THR A 266 19.66 -0.29 4.78
CA THR A 266 20.52 -0.45 3.60
C THR A 266 21.04 0.89 3.04
N GLY A 267 20.53 2.01 3.54
CA GLY A 267 20.86 3.34 3.01
C GLY A 267 20.21 3.66 1.65
N ALA A 268 19.24 2.87 1.23
CA ALA A 268 18.49 3.10 -0.01
C ALA A 268 17.48 4.27 0.09
N ILE A 269 17.22 4.77 1.31
CA ILE A 269 16.37 5.92 1.56
C ILE A 269 17.20 7.20 1.69
N ASP A 270 16.73 8.27 1.07
CA ASP A 270 17.31 9.60 1.28
C ASP A 270 16.42 10.49 2.16
N ILE A 271 16.98 11.63 2.58
CA ILE A 271 16.27 12.59 3.44
C ILE A 271 15.02 13.15 2.77
N ALA A 272 15.05 13.36 1.44
CA ALA A 272 13.89 13.85 0.70
C ALA A 272 12.75 12.81 0.70
N ARG A 273 13.07 11.51 0.63
CA ARG A 273 12.08 10.44 0.72
C ARG A 273 11.53 10.31 2.15
N LEU A 274 12.39 10.37 3.18
CA LEU A 274 11.94 10.38 4.58
C LEU A 274 10.96 11.54 4.82
N ARG A 275 11.31 12.72 4.33
CA ARG A 275 10.46 13.90 4.38
C ARG A 275 9.11 13.67 3.67
N ARG A 276 9.12 13.06 2.46
CA ARG A 276 7.88 12.75 1.73
C ARG A 276 6.99 11.78 2.50
N LEU A 277 7.56 10.77 3.17
CA LEU A 277 6.80 9.83 4.01
C LEU A 277 6.17 10.55 5.21
N ALA A 278 6.96 11.33 5.94
CA ALA A 278 6.47 12.11 7.07
C ALA A 278 5.35 13.11 6.65
N LEU A 279 5.55 13.79 5.54
CA LEU A 279 4.57 14.74 5.03
C LEU A 279 3.23 14.08 4.67
N ARG A 280 3.24 12.83 4.14
CA ARG A 280 2.01 12.07 3.87
C ARG A 280 1.20 11.82 5.15
N VAL A 281 1.86 11.46 6.24
CA VAL A 281 1.20 11.24 7.55
C VAL A 281 0.53 12.52 8.04
N VAL A 282 1.23 13.66 7.95
CA VAL A 282 0.71 14.97 8.36
C VAL A 282 -0.47 15.40 7.47
N MET A 283 -0.33 15.26 6.15
CA MET A 283 -1.39 15.64 5.21
C MET A 283 -2.62 14.74 5.31
N LEU A 284 -2.43 13.44 5.59
CA LEU A 284 -3.54 12.53 5.89
C LEU A 284 -4.31 13.00 7.14
N LYS A 285 -3.60 13.42 8.20
CA LYS A 285 -4.27 13.99 9.38
C LYS A 285 -5.07 15.24 9.03
N ARG A 286 -4.50 16.17 8.27
CA ARG A 286 -5.20 17.39 7.82
C ARG A 286 -6.46 17.06 7.02
N ALA A 287 -6.40 16.09 6.10
CA ALA A 287 -7.55 15.63 5.33
C ALA A 287 -8.63 15.00 6.22
N LEU A 288 -8.25 14.17 7.21
CA LEU A 288 -9.16 13.62 8.20
C LEU A 288 -9.83 14.69 9.07
N ASP A 289 -9.18 15.82 9.28
CA ASP A 289 -9.71 16.99 10.00
C ASP A 289 -10.55 17.93 9.10
N GLY A 290 -10.74 17.58 7.83
CA GLY A 290 -11.66 18.29 6.92
C GLY A 290 -10.97 19.15 5.85
N ALA A 291 -9.63 19.13 5.76
CA ALA A 291 -8.94 19.78 4.63
C ALA A 291 -9.32 19.08 3.31
N ASP A 292 -9.64 19.85 2.30
CA ASP A 292 -10.00 19.33 0.99
C ASP A 292 -8.77 18.95 0.14
N PHE A 293 -9.03 18.41 -1.05
CA PHE A 293 -7.96 18.00 -1.97
C PHE A 293 -7.01 19.15 -2.33
N ILE A 294 -7.53 20.36 -2.53
CA ILE A 294 -6.71 21.54 -2.91
C ILE A 294 -5.80 21.95 -1.75
N ASP A 295 -6.32 21.96 -0.52
CA ASP A 295 -5.54 22.28 0.68
C ASP A 295 -4.41 21.27 0.88
N VAL A 296 -4.70 19.99 0.71
CA VAL A 296 -3.72 18.89 0.83
C VAL A 296 -2.70 18.95 -0.30
N PHE A 297 -3.13 19.20 -1.54
CA PHE A 297 -2.25 19.38 -2.69
C PHE A 297 -1.27 20.56 -2.48
N LYS A 298 -1.78 21.73 -2.04
CA LYS A 298 -0.95 22.87 -1.69
C LYS A 298 0.03 22.56 -0.56
N GLY A 299 -0.42 21.85 0.46
CA GLY A 299 0.44 21.42 1.56
C GLY A 299 1.61 20.53 1.11
N PHE A 300 1.42 19.68 0.10
CA PHE A 300 2.51 18.93 -0.51
C PHE A 300 3.44 19.80 -1.35
N LEU A 301 2.92 20.79 -2.11
CA LEU A 301 3.73 21.77 -2.83
C LEU A 301 4.60 22.62 -1.88
N GLU A 302 4.01 23.13 -0.80
CA GLU A 302 4.72 23.87 0.25
C GLU A 302 5.79 23.00 0.93
N GLY A 303 5.55 21.70 1.03
CA GLY A 303 6.50 20.70 1.51
C GLY A 303 7.63 20.38 0.54
N GLY A 304 7.68 21.01 -0.64
CA GLY A 304 8.76 20.90 -1.63
C GLY A 304 8.56 19.81 -2.68
N GLN A 305 7.37 19.21 -2.79
CA GLN A 305 7.06 18.28 -3.88
C GLN A 305 6.73 19.04 -5.17
N SER A 306 7.03 18.43 -6.33
CA SER A 306 6.56 18.92 -7.62
C SER A 306 5.04 18.85 -7.73
N GLU A 307 4.44 19.58 -8.70
CA GLU A 307 2.98 19.51 -8.96
C GLU A 307 2.50 18.07 -9.17
N VAL A 308 3.22 17.31 -9.98
CA VAL A 308 2.90 15.90 -10.27
C VAL A 308 2.96 15.02 -9.01
N GLU A 309 4.02 15.17 -8.22
CA GLU A 309 4.15 14.40 -6.97
C GLU A 309 3.12 14.82 -5.93
N SER A 310 2.79 16.12 -5.84
CA SER A 310 1.77 16.65 -4.94
C SER A 310 0.38 16.14 -5.28
N PHE A 311 0.02 16.11 -6.58
CA PHE A 311 -1.23 15.51 -7.02
C PHE A 311 -1.31 14.03 -6.64
N ARG A 312 -0.26 13.25 -6.95
CA ARG A 312 -0.21 11.82 -6.64
C ARG A 312 -0.25 11.54 -5.15
N SER A 313 0.42 12.36 -4.34
CA SER A 313 0.40 12.24 -2.88
C SER A 313 -0.98 12.57 -2.31
N ALA A 314 -1.65 13.62 -2.78
CA ALA A 314 -3.03 13.93 -2.41
C ALA A 314 -4.02 12.84 -2.88
N ALA A 315 -3.91 12.39 -4.12
CA ALA A 315 -4.74 11.32 -4.66
C ALA A 315 -4.67 10.02 -3.84
N ARG A 316 -3.51 9.67 -3.27
CA ARG A 316 -3.37 8.51 -2.37
C ARG A 316 -4.25 8.62 -1.11
N ILE A 317 -4.47 9.83 -0.60
CA ILE A 317 -5.29 10.10 0.57
C ILE A 317 -6.78 10.05 0.21
N PHE A 318 -7.16 10.66 -0.91
CA PHE A 318 -8.57 10.84 -1.29
C PHE A 318 -9.16 9.72 -2.17
N ARG A 319 -8.35 8.80 -2.69
CA ARG A 319 -8.87 7.68 -3.48
C ARG A 319 -9.83 6.82 -2.66
N GLY A 320 -11.03 6.61 -3.17
CA GLY A 320 -12.11 5.93 -2.48
C GLY A 320 -12.81 6.76 -1.41
N GLY A 321 -12.31 7.96 -1.09
CA GLY A 321 -12.91 8.92 -0.18
C GLY A 321 -13.67 10.04 -0.90
N ASP A 322 -13.85 11.17 -0.19
CA ASP A 322 -14.42 12.41 -0.71
C ASP A 322 -13.34 13.50 -0.79
N VAL A 323 -13.17 14.11 -1.96
CA VAL A 323 -12.20 15.18 -2.21
C VAL A 323 -12.45 16.45 -1.39
N ARG A 324 -13.63 16.57 -0.75
CA ARG A 324 -13.99 17.66 0.17
C ARG A 324 -13.42 17.51 1.58
N GLY A 325 -12.76 16.39 1.87
CA GLY A 325 -12.17 16.12 3.19
C GLY A 325 -13.00 15.19 4.06
N SER A 326 -12.44 14.80 5.21
CA SER A 326 -12.99 13.92 6.23
C SER A 326 -13.14 12.45 5.82
N VAL A 327 -13.44 12.15 4.56
CA VAL A 327 -13.54 10.78 4.04
C VAL A 327 -12.26 10.43 3.28
N CYS A 328 -11.39 9.61 3.91
CA CYS A 328 -10.02 9.38 3.46
C CYS A 328 -9.64 7.89 3.49
N PHE A 329 -8.69 7.53 2.62
CA PHE A 329 -8.02 6.24 2.66
C PHE A 329 -6.77 6.31 3.56
N THR A 330 -6.80 5.62 4.69
CA THR A 330 -5.79 5.78 5.77
C THR A 330 -4.58 4.85 5.65
N LYS A 331 -4.33 4.26 4.46
CA LYS A 331 -3.22 3.31 4.27
C LYS A 331 -1.85 3.90 4.63
N ASP A 332 -1.67 5.20 4.46
CA ASP A 332 -0.41 5.91 4.72
C ASP A 332 -0.37 6.54 6.14
N ALA A 333 -1.17 6.01 7.11
CA ALA A 333 -1.28 6.48 8.49
C ALA A 333 -0.06 6.10 9.36
#